data_8ca0ed1d28ae6a2690cd2d68f1ce696f
#
_entry.id   8ca0ed1d28ae6a2690cd2d68f1ce696f
#
_cell.length_a   1.000
_cell.length_b   1.000
_cell.length_c   1.000
_cell.angle_alpha   90.00
_cell.angle_beta   90.00
_cell.angle_gamma   90.00
#
_symmetry.space_group_name_H-M   'P 1'
#
loop_
_entity.id
_entity.type
_entity.pdbx_description
1 polymer ?
#
loop_
_entity_poly.entity_id
_entity_poly.type
_entity_poly.pdbx_seq_one_letter_code
_entity_poly.pdbx_strand_id
1 'polypeptide(L)'
;MKEPNRERKSDIKYAVTLNEEQKLAKQLIIDNQIVIVTGRAGSGKSLVCAQAALDFLMKKQCNHIYVTRATIEVGGSLGFLPGDLEEKFNPYLEAFQENLEKCYDKVKIQELVKNKRVIAYPVQFIRGKTIDDVLVVEEAQNLSKGEMLAILTRLGKTGKIIINGDNEQKDIKESYTGLSYAIDISKKIE
;
A
#
# COMPACT_ATOMS: atom_id res chain seq x y z
N MET A 1 33.40 -28.34 3.56
CA MET A 1 32.42 -27.85 2.56
C MET A 1 32.18 -26.38 2.87
N LYS A 2 32.59 -25.48 1.97
CA LYS A 2 32.35 -24.03 2.12
C LYS A 2 30.92 -23.77 1.66
N GLU A 3 30.10 -23.12 2.52
CA GLU A 3 28.78 -22.63 2.13
C GLU A 3 28.90 -21.65 0.96
N PRO A 4 27.98 -21.72 -0.03
CA PRO A 4 28.01 -20.80 -1.15
C PRO A 4 27.70 -19.38 -0.63
N ASN A 5 28.61 -18.48 -0.93
CA ASN A 5 28.53 -17.04 -0.70
C ASN A 5 27.22 -16.52 -1.35
N ARG A 6 26.19 -16.25 -0.53
CA ARG A 6 25.00 -15.54 -1.00
C ARG A 6 25.46 -14.14 -1.39
N GLU A 7 25.57 -13.91 -2.70
CA GLU A 7 25.72 -12.57 -3.25
C GLU A 7 24.69 -11.65 -2.60
N ARG A 8 25.17 -10.64 -1.86
CA ARG A 8 24.32 -9.56 -1.36
C ARG A 8 23.76 -8.87 -2.58
N LYS A 9 22.46 -9.09 -2.87
CA LYS A 9 21.75 -8.29 -3.88
C LYS A 9 21.97 -6.83 -3.51
N SER A 10 22.56 -6.07 -4.43
CA SER A 10 22.87 -4.65 -4.26
C SER A 10 21.63 -3.93 -3.73
N ASP A 11 21.79 -3.18 -2.65
CA ASP A 11 20.69 -2.37 -2.09
C ASP A 11 20.19 -1.39 -3.16
N ILE A 12 18.88 -1.26 -3.25
CA ILE A 12 18.23 -0.34 -4.19
C ILE A 12 18.61 1.08 -3.78
N LYS A 13 19.22 1.81 -4.71
CA LYS A 13 19.60 3.21 -4.47
C LYS A 13 18.39 4.10 -4.74
N TYR A 14 17.82 4.64 -3.70
CA TYR A 14 16.70 5.57 -3.76
C TYR A 14 17.16 7.02 -3.91
N ALA A 15 16.36 7.82 -4.63
CA ALA A 15 16.61 9.26 -4.79
C ALA A 15 16.33 10.04 -3.49
N VAL A 16 15.41 9.55 -2.66
CA VAL A 16 15.05 10.16 -1.38
C VAL A 16 15.58 9.33 -0.24
N THR A 17 16.36 9.96 0.65
CA THR A 17 16.86 9.34 1.88
C THR A 17 15.83 9.49 2.98
N LEU A 18 15.48 8.37 3.63
CA LEU A 18 14.59 8.35 4.78
C LEU A 18 15.30 8.84 6.05
N ASN A 19 14.60 9.55 6.92
CA ASN A 19 15.07 9.84 8.27
C ASN A 19 15.02 8.58 9.17
N GLU A 20 15.51 8.67 10.40
CA GLU A 20 15.62 7.51 11.29
C GLU A 20 14.26 6.88 11.63
N GLU A 21 13.23 7.69 11.89
CA GLU A 21 11.87 7.22 12.18
C GLU A 21 11.26 6.51 10.94
N GLN A 22 11.44 7.09 9.77
CA GLN A 22 11.00 6.50 8.50
C GLN A 22 11.75 5.20 8.17
N LYS A 23 13.04 5.11 8.49
CA LYS A 23 13.82 3.87 8.33
C LYS A 23 13.30 2.77 9.25
N LEU A 24 12.99 3.11 10.52
CA LEU A 24 12.39 2.18 11.46
C LEU A 24 11.02 1.70 10.95
N ALA A 25 10.16 2.60 10.49
CA ALA A 25 8.87 2.24 9.91
C ALA A 25 9.04 1.31 8.69
N LYS A 26 9.98 1.62 7.80
CA LYS A 26 10.31 0.76 6.66
C LYS A 26 10.79 -0.63 7.09
N GLN A 27 11.63 -0.71 8.12
CA GLN A 27 12.10 -1.99 8.65
C GLN A 27 10.93 -2.82 9.21
N LEU A 28 10.02 -2.19 9.97
CA LEU A 28 8.82 -2.86 10.49
C LEU A 28 7.95 -3.39 9.33
N ILE A 29 7.82 -2.65 8.23
CA ILE A 29 7.11 -3.13 7.04
C ILE A 29 7.81 -4.36 6.45
N ILE A 30 9.13 -4.38 6.41
CA ILE A 30 9.89 -5.52 5.87
C ILE A 30 9.67 -6.77 6.74
N ASP A 31 9.70 -6.63 8.05
CA ASP A 31 9.72 -7.75 8.99
C ASP A 31 8.34 -8.35 9.26
N ASN A 32 7.24 -7.62 9.03
CA ASN A 32 5.90 -8.05 9.39
C ASN A 32 4.97 -8.19 8.18
N GLN A 33 4.02 -9.13 8.22
CA GLN A 33 3.06 -9.34 7.14
C GLN A 33 1.97 -8.27 7.07
N ILE A 34 1.53 -7.75 8.22
CA ILE A 34 0.58 -6.64 8.29
C ILE A 34 1.21 -5.52 9.09
N VAL A 35 1.27 -4.33 8.52
CA VAL A 35 1.80 -3.14 9.20
C VAL A 35 0.86 -1.96 9.00
N ILE A 36 0.63 -1.25 10.09
CA ILE A 36 -0.15 -0.01 10.09
C ILE A 36 0.81 1.17 10.27
N VAL A 37 0.84 2.04 9.28
CA VAL A 37 1.66 3.26 9.26
C VAL A 37 0.74 4.44 9.48
N THR A 38 0.82 5.05 10.65
CA THR A 38 0.02 6.24 10.99
C THR A 38 0.93 7.43 11.28
N GLY A 39 0.38 8.63 11.19
CA GLY A 39 1.11 9.86 11.47
C GLY A 39 0.46 11.06 10.79
N ARG A 40 0.89 12.25 11.13
CA ARG A 40 0.34 13.51 10.59
C ARG A 40 0.58 13.64 9.09
N ALA A 41 -0.21 14.52 8.44
CA ALA A 41 0.03 14.94 7.07
C ALA A 41 1.47 15.38 6.86
N GLY A 42 2.05 15.07 5.73
CA GLY A 42 3.42 15.49 5.41
C GLY A 42 4.54 14.72 6.10
N SER A 43 4.24 13.75 7.01
CA SER A 43 5.28 12.94 7.68
C SER A 43 6.01 11.96 6.76
N GLY A 44 5.56 11.82 5.50
CA GLY A 44 6.18 10.93 4.51
C GLY A 44 5.71 9.48 4.58
N LYS A 45 4.55 9.19 5.18
CA LYS A 45 3.97 7.83 5.27
C LYS A 45 3.91 7.13 3.91
N SER A 46 3.27 7.77 2.92
CA SER A 46 3.12 7.19 1.57
C SER A 46 4.47 6.95 0.88
N LEU A 47 5.47 7.83 1.14
CA LEU A 47 6.82 7.65 0.63
C LEU A 47 7.49 6.40 1.21
N VAL A 48 7.38 6.19 2.52
CA VAL A 48 7.92 4.99 3.21
C VAL A 48 7.23 3.74 2.71
N CYS A 49 5.90 3.75 2.59
CA CYS A 49 5.12 2.64 2.06
C CYS A 49 5.51 2.31 0.61
N ALA A 50 5.69 3.34 -0.24
CA ALA A 50 6.11 3.19 -1.63
C ALA A 50 7.52 2.57 -1.73
N GLN A 51 8.49 3.08 -0.96
CA GLN A 51 9.84 2.50 -0.94
C GLN A 51 9.85 1.06 -0.46
N ALA A 52 9.11 0.74 0.61
CA ALA A 52 9.04 -0.62 1.13
C ALA A 52 8.40 -1.58 0.12
N ALA A 53 7.28 -1.18 -0.51
CA ALA A 53 6.62 -1.97 -1.53
C ALA A 53 7.53 -2.21 -2.74
N LEU A 54 8.26 -1.18 -3.17
CA LEU A 54 9.20 -1.28 -4.28
C LEU A 54 10.38 -2.22 -3.96
N ASP A 55 10.87 -2.25 -2.70
CA ASP A 55 11.90 -3.21 -2.26
C ASP A 55 11.45 -4.65 -2.51
N PHE A 56 10.22 -5.01 -2.13
CA PHE A 56 9.69 -6.36 -2.35
C PHE A 56 9.62 -6.71 -3.83
N LEU A 57 9.15 -5.78 -4.67
CA LEU A 57 9.02 -6.00 -6.09
C LEU A 57 10.38 -6.15 -6.78
N MET A 58 11.32 -5.26 -6.48
CA MET A 58 12.65 -5.25 -7.10
C MET A 58 13.52 -6.42 -6.62
N LYS A 59 13.37 -6.84 -5.37
CA LYS A 59 14.03 -8.02 -4.82
C LYS A 59 13.35 -9.33 -5.24
N LYS A 60 12.31 -9.26 -6.10
CA LYS A 60 11.53 -10.41 -6.58
C LYS A 60 10.89 -11.23 -5.46
N GLN A 61 10.52 -10.58 -4.37
CA GLN A 61 9.82 -11.18 -3.24
C GLN A 61 8.30 -11.15 -3.43
N CYS A 62 7.82 -10.35 -4.38
CA CYS A 62 6.45 -10.36 -4.88
C CYS A 62 6.45 -10.15 -6.40
N ASN A 63 5.33 -10.46 -7.04
CA ASN A 63 5.12 -10.24 -8.47
C ASN A 63 4.40 -8.92 -8.75
N HIS A 64 3.54 -8.47 -7.84
CA HIS A 64 2.73 -7.28 -8.01
C HIS A 64 2.70 -6.44 -6.74
N ILE A 65 2.53 -5.13 -6.93
CA ILE A 65 2.08 -4.20 -5.91
C ILE A 65 0.64 -3.83 -6.26
N TYR A 66 -0.29 -4.24 -5.43
CA TYR A 66 -1.67 -3.79 -5.49
C TYR A 66 -1.84 -2.55 -4.64
N VAL A 67 -2.49 -1.53 -5.18
CA VAL A 67 -2.78 -0.29 -4.46
C VAL A 67 -4.29 -0.16 -4.34
N THR A 68 -4.79 -0.04 -3.14
CA THR A 68 -6.21 0.18 -2.87
C THR A 68 -6.41 1.43 -2.04
N ARG A 69 -7.54 2.06 -2.26
CA ARG A 69 -7.96 3.25 -1.53
C ARG A 69 -9.48 3.23 -1.38
N ALA A 70 -10.01 3.84 -0.33
CA ALA A 70 -11.44 4.10 -0.22
C ALA A 70 -11.91 4.97 -1.39
N THR A 71 -12.99 4.58 -2.01
CA THR A 71 -13.67 5.44 -2.97
C THR A 71 -14.58 6.38 -2.18
N ILE A 72 -14.15 7.64 -2.02
CA ILE A 72 -15.01 8.66 -1.45
C ILE A 72 -15.97 9.08 -2.57
N GLU A 73 -17.25 8.82 -2.38
CA GLU A 73 -18.29 9.34 -3.24
C GLU A 73 -18.41 10.86 -3.06
N VAL A 74 -17.64 11.62 -3.84
CA VAL A 74 -17.87 13.06 -3.93
C VAL A 74 -19.08 13.27 -4.86
N GLY A 75 -20.28 13.24 -4.28
CA GLY A 75 -21.49 13.70 -4.99
C GLY A 75 -22.16 12.71 -5.95
N GLY A 76 -21.95 11.40 -5.83
CA GLY A 76 -22.64 10.40 -6.65
C GLY A 76 -21.86 9.11 -6.83
N SER A 77 -22.57 8.02 -7.10
CA SER A 77 -21.95 6.70 -7.28
C SER A 77 -20.85 6.71 -8.37
N LEU A 78 -19.84 5.90 -8.21
CA LEU A 78 -18.77 5.65 -9.21
C LEU A 78 -19.32 5.35 -10.63
N GLY A 79 -20.61 5.05 -10.75
CA GLY A 79 -21.33 4.82 -12.01
C GLY A 79 -21.36 6.02 -12.99
N PHE A 80 -21.11 7.23 -12.52
CA PHE A 80 -21.18 8.45 -13.34
C PHE A 80 -19.85 8.84 -14.03
N LEU A 81 -18.72 8.24 -13.66
CA LEU A 81 -17.49 8.48 -14.40
C LEU A 81 -17.51 7.66 -15.69
N PRO A 82 -17.37 8.29 -16.88
CA PRO A 82 -17.25 7.57 -18.14
C PRO A 82 -15.94 6.77 -18.16
N GLY A 83 -15.97 5.61 -18.78
CA GLY A 83 -14.82 4.73 -18.92
C GLY A 83 -14.99 3.36 -18.26
N ASP A 84 -14.05 2.47 -18.52
CA ASP A 84 -13.99 1.18 -17.86
C ASP A 84 -13.52 1.30 -16.40
N LEU A 85 -13.52 0.19 -15.69
CA LEU A 85 -13.12 0.18 -14.27
C LEU A 85 -11.65 0.59 -14.08
N GLU A 86 -10.76 0.23 -15.00
CA GLU A 86 -9.34 0.62 -14.95
C GLU A 86 -9.21 2.14 -15.07
N GLU A 87 -9.92 2.76 -15.99
CA GLU A 87 -9.91 4.23 -16.19
C GLU A 87 -10.42 4.99 -14.97
N LYS A 88 -11.44 4.49 -14.30
CA LYS A 88 -12.00 5.10 -13.07
C LYS A 88 -11.04 5.06 -11.87
N PHE A 89 -10.15 4.08 -11.84
CA PHE A 89 -9.16 3.91 -10.73
C PHE A 89 -7.77 4.48 -11.05
N ASN A 90 -7.50 4.89 -12.29
CA ASN A 90 -6.24 5.51 -12.68
C ASN A 90 -5.83 6.70 -11.81
N PRO A 91 -6.71 7.66 -11.42
CA PRO A 91 -6.30 8.77 -10.55
C PRO A 91 -5.72 8.34 -9.19
N TYR A 92 -6.21 7.23 -8.64
CA TYR A 92 -5.69 6.70 -7.36
C TYR A 92 -4.31 6.04 -7.54
N LEU A 93 -4.11 5.38 -8.68
CA LEU A 93 -2.81 4.82 -9.04
C LEU A 93 -1.79 5.94 -9.29
N GLU A 94 -2.18 7.02 -9.97
CA GLU A 94 -1.31 8.17 -10.26
C GLU A 94 -0.70 8.77 -8.99
N ALA A 95 -1.49 8.99 -7.94
CA ALA A 95 -1.01 9.53 -6.67
C ALA A 95 0.05 8.63 -6.01
N PHE A 96 -0.13 7.30 -6.08
CA PHE A 96 0.86 6.35 -5.57
C PHE A 96 2.08 6.26 -6.48
N GLN A 97 1.86 6.28 -7.80
CA GLN A 97 2.93 6.30 -8.81
C GLN A 97 3.85 7.50 -8.63
N GLU A 98 3.30 8.71 -8.37
CA GLU A 98 4.12 9.88 -8.06
C GLU A 98 5.06 9.67 -6.86
N ASN A 99 4.61 8.97 -5.82
CA ASN A 99 5.46 8.64 -4.69
C ASN A 99 6.57 7.65 -5.08
N LEU A 100 6.28 6.68 -5.95
CA LEU A 100 7.29 5.78 -6.51
C LEU A 100 8.30 6.54 -7.38
N GLU A 101 7.84 7.46 -8.24
CA GLU A 101 8.68 8.29 -9.11
C GLU A 101 9.58 9.26 -8.32
N LYS A 102 9.11 9.76 -7.16
CA LYS A 102 9.96 10.53 -6.22
C LYS A 102 11.08 9.67 -5.62
N CYS A 103 10.82 8.38 -5.43
CA CYS A 103 11.77 7.47 -4.82
C CYS A 103 12.81 6.93 -5.81
N TYR A 104 12.38 6.64 -7.04
CA TYR A 104 13.16 5.85 -7.98
C TYR A 104 13.03 6.38 -9.41
N ASP A 105 13.82 5.81 -10.34
CA ASP A 105 13.84 6.19 -11.75
C ASP A 105 12.43 6.19 -12.37
N LYS A 106 12.02 7.34 -12.90
CA LYS A 106 10.68 7.57 -13.43
C LYS A 106 10.32 6.64 -14.58
N VAL A 107 11.24 6.41 -15.50
CA VAL A 107 11.01 5.55 -16.68
C VAL A 107 10.76 4.11 -16.23
N LYS A 108 11.55 3.63 -15.27
CA LYS A 108 11.36 2.31 -14.66
C LYS A 108 10.01 2.17 -13.97
N ILE A 109 9.57 3.18 -13.23
CA ILE A 109 8.25 3.15 -12.57
C ILE A 109 7.13 3.10 -13.60
N GLN A 110 7.21 3.91 -14.65
CA GLN A 110 6.22 3.90 -15.74
C GLN A 110 6.18 2.53 -16.46
N GLU A 111 7.32 1.89 -16.66
CA GLU A 111 7.38 0.53 -17.20
C GLU A 111 6.69 -0.49 -16.25
N LEU A 112 6.89 -0.37 -14.93
CA LEU A 112 6.23 -1.26 -13.96
C LEU A 112 4.70 -1.10 -13.98
N VAL A 113 4.20 0.12 -14.08
CA VAL A 113 2.76 0.40 -14.21
C VAL A 113 2.22 -0.12 -15.54
N LYS A 114 2.87 0.19 -16.66
CA LYS A 114 2.49 -0.28 -17.99
C LYS A 114 2.45 -1.80 -18.09
N ASN A 115 3.41 -2.48 -17.44
CA ASN A 115 3.49 -3.94 -17.41
C ASN A 115 2.62 -4.57 -16.31
N LYS A 116 1.69 -3.79 -15.73
CA LYS A 116 0.77 -4.25 -14.67
C LYS A 116 1.49 -4.90 -13.47
N ARG A 117 2.70 -4.41 -13.14
CA ARG A 117 3.41 -4.83 -11.92
C ARG A 117 3.02 -3.97 -10.71
N VAL A 118 2.52 -2.77 -10.96
CA VAL A 118 1.86 -1.87 -10.00
C VAL A 118 0.45 -1.63 -10.52
N ILE A 119 -0.56 -1.98 -9.74
CA ILE A 119 -1.95 -2.06 -10.19
C ILE A 119 -2.87 -1.41 -9.15
N ALA A 120 -3.73 -0.49 -9.58
CA ALA A 120 -4.86 -0.06 -8.75
C ALA A 120 -5.87 -1.21 -8.62
N TYR A 121 -6.25 -1.52 -7.39
CA TYR A 121 -7.17 -2.62 -7.11
C TYR A 121 -8.30 -2.17 -6.19
N PRO A 122 -9.50 -1.98 -6.73
CA PRO A 122 -10.64 -1.52 -5.94
C PRO A 122 -10.98 -2.42 -4.77
N VAL A 123 -11.33 -1.84 -3.62
CA VAL A 123 -11.69 -2.58 -2.40
C VAL A 123 -12.81 -3.61 -2.66
N GLN A 124 -13.76 -3.27 -3.53
CA GLN A 124 -14.90 -4.13 -3.87
C GLN A 124 -14.47 -5.48 -4.47
N PHE A 125 -13.33 -5.50 -5.19
CA PHE A 125 -12.80 -6.71 -5.84
C PHE A 125 -11.85 -7.52 -4.95
N ILE A 126 -11.40 -6.94 -3.83
CA ILE A 126 -10.52 -7.64 -2.89
C ILE A 126 -11.21 -8.86 -2.27
N ARG A 127 -12.53 -8.82 -2.08
CA ARG A 127 -13.30 -9.90 -1.43
C ARG A 127 -13.16 -11.28 -2.08
N GLY A 128 -12.92 -11.34 -3.37
CA GLY A 128 -12.78 -12.58 -4.14
C GLY A 128 -11.34 -13.08 -4.34
N LYS A 129 -10.34 -12.39 -3.75
CA LYS A 129 -8.92 -12.64 -4.04
C LYS A 129 -8.14 -12.98 -2.77
N THR A 130 -7.21 -13.92 -2.87
CA THR A 130 -6.15 -14.10 -1.86
C THR A 130 -4.96 -13.25 -2.26
N ILE A 131 -4.40 -12.49 -1.32
CA ILE A 131 -3.26 -11.59 -1.54
C ILE A 131 -1.99 -12.30 -1.09
N ASP A 132 -1.25 -12.85 -2.04
CA ASP A 132 0.09 -13.44 -1.85
C ASP A 132 1.23 -12.49 -2.28
N ASP A 133 0.89 -11.34 -2.84
CA ASP A 133 1.76 -10.24 -3.20
C ASP A 133 1.71 -9.10 -2.15
N VAL A 134 2.17 -7.90 -2.50
CA VAL A 134 2.08 -6.71 -1.65
C VAL A 134 0.80 -5.95 -1.95
N LEU A 135 -0.01 -5.68 -0.92
CA LEU A 135 -1.15 -4.77 -0.98
C LEU A 135 -0.85 -3.51 -0.15
N VAL A 136 -0.91 -2.35 -0.78
CA VAL A 136 -0.84 -1.04 -0.11
C VAL A 136 -2.24 -0.48 -0.02
N VAL A 137 -2.67 -0.17 1.20
CA VAL A 137 -3.96 0.45 1.51
C VAL A 137 -3.71 1.92 1.82
N GLU A 138 -4.06 2.81 0.92
CA GLU A 138 -3.92 4.26 1.07
C GLU A 138 -5.18 4.87 1.69
N GLU A 139 -5.01 5.93 2.47
CA GLU A 139 -6.11 6.68 3.10
C GLU A 139 -7.09 5.78 3.88
N ALA A 140 -6.54 4.87 4.66
CA ALA A 140 -7.30 3.82 5.36
C ALA A 140 -8.32 4.36 6.37
N GLN A 141 -8.20 5.62 6.80
CA GLN A 141 -9.19 6.31 7.64
C GLN A 141 -10.53 6.54 6.90
N ASN A 142 -10.52 6.45 5.58
CA ASN A 142 -11.72 6.61 4.75
C ASN A 142 -12.39 5.27 4.39
N LEU A 143 -11.84 4.16 4.85
CA LEU A 143 -12.47 2.85 4.75
C LEU A 143 -13.46 2.63 5.90
N SER A 144 -14.56 1.95 5.60
CA SER A 144 -15.44 1.41 6.63
C SER A 144 -14.78 0.22 7.35
N LYS A 145 -15.27 -0.12 8.56
CA LYS A 145 -14.87 -1.34 9.28
C LYS A 145 -15.04 -2.60 8.42
N GLY A 146 -16.14 -2.70 7.66
CA GLY A 146 -16.44 -3.87 6.83
C GLY A 146 -15.46 -4.04 5.68
N GLU A 147 -15.03 -2.95 5.06
CA GLU A 147 -14.01 -2.97 4.00
C GLU A 147 -12.64 -3.35 4.55
N MET A 148 -12.24 -2.79 5.69
CA MET A 148 -10.97 -3.15 6.34
C MET A 148 -10.95 -4.63 6.75
N LEU A 149 -12.03 -5.16 7.31
CA LEU A 149 -12.14 -6.58 7.62
C LEU A 149 -12.02 -7.44 6.36
N ALA A 150 -12.66 -7.01 5.26
CA ALA A 150 -12.56 -7.70 3.98
C ALA A 150 -11.11 -7.73 3.47
N ILE A 151 -10.35 -6.66 3.64
CA ILE A 151 -8.92 -6.57 3.27
C ILE A 151 -8.09 -7.52 4.14
N LEU A 152 -8.19 -7.41 5.46
CA LEU A 152 -7.35 -8.17 6.40
C LEU A 152 -7.52 -9.68 6.25
N THR A 153 -8.76 -10.12 5.95
CA THR A 153 -9.06 -11.55 5.76
C THR A 153 -8.60 -12.13 4.42
N ARG A 154 -7.98 -11.33 3.56
CA ARG A 154 -7.46 -11.77 2.25
C ARG A 154 -5.96 -12.05 2.23
N LEU A 155 -5.26 -11.79 3.34
CA LEU A 155 -3.84 -12.08 3.43
C LEU A 155 -3.55 -13.56 3.19
N GLY A 156 -2.75 -13.84 2.18
CA GLY A 156 -2.22 -15.17 1.87
C GLY A 156 -0.92 -15.47 2.64
N LYS A 157 -0.39 -16.65 2.44
CA LYS A 157 0.81 -17.11 3.18
C LYS A 157 2.05 -16.25 2.95
N THR A 158 2.25 -15.77 1.75
CA THR A 158 3.41 -14.96 1.33
C THR A 158 3.06 -13.48 1.18
N GLY A 159 1.79 -13.14 1.38
CA GLY A 159 1.27 -11.81 1.20
C GLY A 159 1.75 -10.83 2.27
N LYS A 160 1.64 -9.55 1.92
CA LYS A 160 1.93 -8.43 2.81
C LYS A 160 0.87 -7.34 2.62
N ILE A 161 0.37 -6.81 3.74
CA ILE A 161 -0.58 -5.70 3.74
C ILE A 161 0.06 -4.51 4.47
N ILE A 162 0.20 -3.40 3.78
CA ILE A 162 0.71 -2.13 4.31
C ILE A 162 -0.47 -1.17 4.37
N ILE A 163 -0.89 -0.80 5.57
CA ILE A 163 -2.04 0.08 5.81
C ILE A 163 -1.51 1.46 6.14
N ASN A 164 -1.82 2.45 5.31
CA ASN A 164 -1.42 3.84 5.47
C ASN A 164 -2.63 4.73 5.72
N GLY A 165 -2.58 5.56 6.75
CA GLY A 165 -3.67 6.48 7.05
C GLY A 165 -3.40 7.46 8.19
N ASP A 166 -4.34 8.41 8.34
CA ASP A 166 -4.31 9.45 9.36
C ASP A 166 -5.73 9.68 9.90
N ASN A 167 -5.98 9.29 11.15
CA ASN A 167 -7.32 9.44 11.75
C ASN A 167 -7.79 10.90 11.89
N GLU A 168 -6.87 11.87 11.85
CA GLU A 168 -7.22 13.31 11.88
C GLU A 168 -7.73 13.81 10.51
N GLN A 169 -7.51 13.05 9.43
CA GLN A 169 -7.86 13.42 8.05
C GLN A 169 -8.99 12.56 7.47
N LYS A 170 -9.92 12.13 8.28
CA LYS A 170 -11.06 11.37 7.77
C LYS A 170 -12.09 12.26 7.06
N ASP A 171 -12.55 11.81 5.90
CA ASP A 171 -13.59 12.48 5.11
C ASP A 171 -14.96 11.81 5.25
N ILE A 172 -15.01 10.62 5.89
CA ILE A 172 -16.25 9.88 6.14
C ILE A 172 -16.92 10.30 7.44
N LYS A 173 -18.25 10.12 7.50
CA LYS A 173 -19.06 10.49 8.67
C LYS A 173 -18.92 9.53 9.85
N GLU A 174 -18.51 8.30 9.60
CA GLU A 174 -18.33 7.29 10.64
C GLU A 174 -17.28 7.73 11.66
N SER A 175 -17.64 7.61 12.94
CA SER A 175 -16.72 7.88 14.04
C SER A 175 -15.67 6.77 14.21
N TYR A 176 -16.02 5.53 13.85
CA TYR A 176 -15.17 4.35 13.92
C TYR A 176 -14.83 3.84 12.52
N THR A 177 -13.66 4.21 12.07
CA THR A 177 -13.17 3.96 10.69
C THR A 177 -12.52 2.59 10.56
N GLY A 178 -12.23 2.17 9.32
CA GLY A 178 -11.46 0.98 9.04
C GLY A 178 -10.04 1.05 9.63
N LEU A 179 -9.42 2.22 9.62
CA LEU A 179 -8.12 2.43 10.25
C LEU A 179 -8.19 2.25 11.77
N SER A 180 -9.20 2.84 12.43
CA SER A 180 -9.43 2.65 13.87
C SER A 180 -9.63 1.18 14.22
N TYR A 181 -10.40 0.46 13.40
CA TYR A 181 -10.62 -0.97 13.56
C TYR A 181 -9.32 -1.79 13.44
N ALA A 182 -8.47 -1.48 12.45
CA ALA A 182 -7.19 -2.16 12.28
C ALA A 182 -6.25 -1.92 13.47
N ILE A 183 -6.18 -0.68 13.96
CA ILE A 183 -5.39 -0.30 15.14
C ILE A 183 -5.88 -1.07 16.39
N ASP A 184 -7.19 -1.16 16.60
CA ASP A 184 -7.74 -1.86 17.77
C ASP A 184 -7.48 -3.37 17.73
N ILE A 185 -7.48 -3.97 16.53
CA ILE A 185 -7.12 -5.38 16.38
C ILE A 185 -5.64 -5.57 16.67
N SER A 186 -4.76 -4.73 16.14
CA SER A 186 -3.31 -4.87 16.32
C SER A 186 -2.89 -4.87 17.81
N LYS A 187 -3.63 -4.14 18.65
CA LYS A 187 -3.39 -4.12 20.11
C LYS A 187 -3.85 -5.39 20.84
N LYS A 188 -4.60 -6.26 20.20
CA LYS A 188 -5.14 -7.51 20.79
C LYS A 188 -4.34 -8.75 20.37
N ILE A 189 -3.44 -8.60 19.41
CA ILE A 189 -2.56 -9.66 18.91
C ILE A 189 -1.22 -9.45 19.63
N GLU A 190 -1.14 -9.88 20.88
CA GLU A 190 0.10 -10.03 21.64
C GLU A 190 0.53 -11.50 21.65
#